data_fe37f18a070f41bfffde6e5efdb1982b
#
_entry.id   fe37f18a070f41bfffde6e5efdb1982b
#
_cell.length_a   1.000
_cell.length_b   1.000
_cell.length_c   1.000
_cell.angle_alpha   90.00
_cell.angle_beta   90.00
_cell.angle_gamma   90.00
#
_symmetry.space_group_name_H-M   'P 1'
#
loop_
_entity.id
_entity.type
_entity.pdbx_description
1 polymer ?
#
loop_
_entity_poly.entity_id
_entity_poly.type
_entity_poly.pdbx_seq_one_letter_code
_entity_poly.pdbx_strand_id
1 'polypeptide(L)'
;AHYYPKFKKYPNFIGNYGNAWWKQKEEFEAFNGPILMTTNCIVPPKNSYKDRLFTTGATGYPGCKHINGGIGEQKDFSEIIAMAKGCQPPTEIENGEIIGGFAHNQVLSLADKIVDAVKTGAIKKFVVMAGCDSRAKSRSYYTDFAKALPKDTVILTAGCAKCKYNKLNLGDINGIPRVLDAGQCNDSYSLAVIALKLKEVFECNDINELPIIYNISWYEQKAVIVLLSLLYLGVKNIHLGPTL
;
A
#
# COMPACT_ATOMS: atom_id res chain seq x y z
N ALA A 1 -6.51 -1.57 6.82
CA ALA A 1 -7.75 -1.64 7.63
C ALA A 1 -7.98 -0.35 8.40
N HIS A 2 -6.95 0.20 9.05
CA HIS A 2 -7.04 1.43 9.86
C HIS A 2 -7.66 2.63 9.11
N TYR A 3 -7.47 2.72 7.82
CA TYR A 3 -7.97 3.81 6.98
C TYR A 3 -9.47 3.71 6.62
N TYR A 4 -10.08 2.58 6.87
CA TYR A 4 -11.50 2.39 6.58
C TYR A 4 -12.36 2.83 7.77
N PRO A 5 -13.38 3.68 7.59
CA PRO A 5 -14.17 4.25 8.68
C PRO A 5 -14.77 3.22 9.64
N LYS A 6 -15.14 2.05 9.11
CA LYS A 6 -15.69 0.95 9.93
C LYS A 6 -14.71 0.42 10.98
N PHE A 7 -13.41 0.52 10.75
CA PHE A 7 -12.38 0.03 11.67
C PHE A 7 -11.91 1.08 12.66
N LYS A 8 -12.10 2.37 12.39
CA LYS A 8 -11.69 3.46 13.30
C LYS A 8 -12.36 3.40 14.69
N LYS A 9 -13.52 2.75 14.80
CA LYS A 9 -14.24 2.56 16.07
C LYS A 9 -13.61 1.52 17.01
N TYR A 10 -12.68 0.72 16.53
CA TYR A 10 -12.03 -0.31 17.34
C TYR A 10 -10.74 0.25 17.97
N PRO A 11 -10.65 0.33 19.33
CA PRO A 11 -9.50 0.98 19.98
C PRO A 11 -8.20 0.17 19.85
N ASN A 12 -8.28 -1.09 19.44
CA ASN A 12 -7.11 -1.93 19.18
C ASN A 12 -6.47 -1.67 17.80
N PHE A 13 -7.06 -0.84 16.95
CA PHE A 13 -6.44 -0.34 15.73
C PHE A 13 -5.65 0.92 16.01
N ILE A 14 -4.38 0.78 16.38
CA ILE A 14 -3.52 1.90 16.78
C ILE A 14 -2.71 2.52 15.63
N GLY A 15 -2.67 1.87 14.48
CA GLY A 15 -1.94 2.39 13.32
C GLY A 15 -1.47 1.32 12.35
N ASN A 16 -0.51 1.69 11.52
CA ASN A 16 0.21 0.78 10.66
C ASN A 16 1.60 0.53 11.24
N TYR A 17 2.00 -0.72 11.24
CA TYR A 17 3.36 -1.14 11.49
C TYR A 17 3.88 -1.84 10.24
N GLY A 18 5.13 -1.61 9.92
CA GLY A 18 5.78 -2.31 8.84
C GLY A 18 6.18 -1.43 7.66
N ASN A 19 7.14 -1.93 6.94
CA ASN A 19 7.80 -1.35 5.80
C ASN A 19 7.56 -2.24 4.57
N ALA A 20 8.47 -2.24 3.61
CA ALA A 20 8.43 -3.15 2.47
C ALA A 20 8.80 -4.59 2.88
N TRP A 21 8.34 -5.57 2.08
CA TRP A 21 8.59 -6.98 2.32
C TRP A 21 10.07 -7.34 2.52
N TRP A 22 11.00 -6.61 1.92
CA TRP A 22 12.45 -6.86 2.07
C TRP A 22 13.03 -6.45 3.42
N LYS A 23 12.26 -5.71 4.24
CA LYS A 23 12.58 -5.36 5.63
C LYS A 23 11.94 -6.29 6.65
N GLN A 24 11.13 -7.24 6.23
CA GLN A 24 10.27 -8.08 7.07
C GLN A 24 11.03 -8.80 8.18
N LYS A 25 12.24 -9.31 7.90
CA LYS A 25 13.05 -10.01 8.91
C LYS A 25 13.48 -9.12 10.07
N GLU A 26 13.81 -7.89 9.79
CA GLU A 26 14.21 -6.88 10.77
C GLU A 26 13.01 -6.43 11.61
N GLU A 27 11.93 -6.11 10.94
CA GLU A 27 10.70 -5.64 11.56
C GLU A 27 10.03 -6.70 12.42
N PHE A 28 9.92 -7.93 11.95
CA PHE A 28 9.28 -9.01 12.69
C PHE A 28 10.08 -9.42 13.90
N GLU A 29 11.40 -9.28 13.86
CA GLU A 29 12.25 -9.52 15.03
C GLU A 29 12.02 -8.44 16.10
N ALA A 30 11.98 -7.17 15.71
CA ALA A 30 11.80 -6.02 16.59
C ALA A 30 10.35 -5.84 17.09
N PHE A 31 9.37 -6.44 16.42
CA PHE A 31 7.95 -6.28 16.77
C PHE A 31 7.61 -6.86 18.14
N ASN A 32 8.30 -7.92 18.58
CA ASN A 32 8.15 -8.63 19.86
C ASN A 32 6.79 -9.35 20.08
N GLY A 33 5.75 -9.01 19.34
CA GLY A 33 4.41 -9.61 19.43
C GLY A 33 4.16 -10.71 18.39
N PRO A 34 3.02 -11.39 18.46
CA PRO A 34 2.61 -12.36 17.45
C PRO A 34 2.27 -11.66 16.13
N ILE A 35 2.52 -12.34 15.04
CA ILE A 35 2.37 -11.84 13.66
C ILE A 35 1.39 -12.77 12.95
N LEU A 36 0.33 -12.21 12.37
CA LEU A 36 -0.63 -12.95 11.54
C LEU A 36 -0.46 -12.56 10.08
N MET A 37 -0.01 -13.52 9.26
CA MET A 37 0.08 -13.36 7.82
C MET A 37 -1.21 -13.84 7.14
N THR A 38 -1.80 -12.96 6.36
CA THR A 38 -3.03 -13.22 5.57
C THR A 38 -2.76 -13.26 4.06
N THR A 39 -1.51 -13.04 3.66
CA THR A 39 -1.04 -13.10 2.27
C THR A 39 0.30 -13.82 2.19
N ASN A 40 0.62 -14.38 1.02
CA ASN A 40 1.86 -15.16 0.82
C ASN A 40 3.13 -14.31 0.66
N CYS A 41 3.11 -13.02 1.04
CA CYS A 41 4.31 -12.20 1.11
C CYS A 41 5.20 -12.56 2.32
N ILE A 42 5.46 -13.84 2.53
CA ILE A 42 6.24 -14.36 3.66
C ILE A 42 7.69 -14.54 3.22
N VAL A 43 8.59 -13.71 3.75
CA VAL A 43 10.03 -13.94 3.64
C VAL A 43 10.41 -15.09 4.58
N PRO A 44 11.30 -16.03 4.18
CA PRO A 44 11.71 -17.14 5.04
C PRO A 44 12.02 -16.66 6.47
N PRO A 45 11.23 -17.09 7.49
CA PRO A 45 11.33 -16.54 8.85
C PRO A 45 12.64 -16.92 9.52
N LYS A 46 13.12 -16.02 10.40
CA LYS A 46 14.18 -16.37 11.35
C LYS A 46 13.63 -17.22 12.50
N ASN A 47 14.46 -18.06 13.08
CA ASN A 47 14.09 -18.85 14.25
C ASN A 47 13.69 -17.98 15.44
N SER A 48 14.23 -16.77 15.56
CA SER A 48 13.94 -15.82 16.66
C SER A 48 12.48 -15.36 16.75
N TYR A 49 11.70 -15.47 15.64
CA TYR A 49 10.28 -15.07 15.65
C TYR A 49 9.35 -16.08 14.98
N LYS A 50 9.86 -17.20 14.47
CA LYS A 50 9.07 -18.18 13.72
C LYS A 50 7.91 -18.76 14.57
N ASP A 51 8.13 -18.98 15.85
CA ASP A 51 7.13 -19.55 16.77
C ASP A 51 5.96 -18.62 17.07
N ARG A 52 6.12 -17.33 16.83
CA ARG A 52 5.06 -16.31 16.95
C ARG A 52 4.51 -15.83 15.61
N LEU A 53 4.88 -16.50 14.51
CA LEU A 53 4.35 -16.24 13.17
C LEU A 53 3.21 -17.21 12.87
N PHE A 54 2.03 -16.64 12.69
CA PHE A 54 0.80 -17.37 12.37
C PHE A 54 0.39 -17.08 10.93
N THR A 55 -0.30 -18.04 10.33
CA THR A 55 -0.90 -17.91 9.00
C THR A 55 -2.38 -18.25 9.05
N THR A 56 -3.17 -17.82 8.07
CA THR A 56 -4.59 -18.19 7.96
C THR A 56 -5.09 -18.10 6.52
N GLY A 57 -6.22 -18.75 6.23
CA GLY A 57 -6.83 -18.80 4.90
C GLY A 57 -5.98 -19.58 3.92
N ALA A 58 -5.75 -19.05 2.72
CA ALA A 58 -4.90 -19.68 1.70
C ALA A 58 -3.39 -19.43 1.93
N THR A 59 -3.03 -18.67 2.97
CA THR A 59 -1.65 -18.34 3.29
C THR A 59 -1.06 -19.41 4.19
N GLY A 60 0.13 -19.90 3.86
CA GLY A 60 0.84 -20.90 4.68
C GLY A 60 2.35 -20.78 4.54
N TYR A 61 3.06 -21.24 5.57
CA TYR A 61 4.51 -21.38 5.53
C TYR A 61 4.94 -22.61 6.38
N PRO A 62 5.85 -23.46 5.87
CA PRO A 62 6.28 -24.67 6.57
C PRO A 62 6.82 -24.38 7.97
N GLY A 63 6.25 -25.05 8.97
CA GLY A 63 6.64 -24.91 10.37
C GLY A 63 6.14 -23.65 11.08
N CYS A 64 5.26 -22.85 10.45
CA CYS A 64 4.49 -21.81 11.13
C CYS A 64 3.10 -22.32 11.51
N LYS A 65 2.55 -21.82 12.60
CA LYS A 65 1.20 -22.17 13.04
C LYS A 65 0.14 -21.65 12.05
N HIS A 66 -0.87 -22.48 11.78
CA HIS A 66 -1.96 -22.12 10.88
C HIS A 66 -3.29 -22.07 11.63
N ILE A 67 -3.98 -20.94 11.52
CA ILE A 67 -5.33 -20.77 12.06
C ILE A 67 -6.33 -21.21 10.99
N ASN A 68 -6.96 -22.36 11.22
CA ASN A 68 -7.91 -22.99 10.31
C ASN A 68 -9.24 -22.21 10.22
N GLY A 69 -9.99 -22.46 9.19
CA GLY A 69 -11.31 -21.91 8.92
C GLY A 69 -11.43 -21.43 7.47
N GLY A 70 -12.54 -21.77 6.83
CA GLY A 70 -12.88 -21.39 5.48
C GLY A 70 -13.30 -19.91 5.31
N ILE A 71 -13.70 -19.56 4.10
CA ILE A 71 -14.29 -18.25 3.82
C ILE A 71 -15.67 -18.18 4.47
N GLY A 72 -15.89 -17.17 5.31
CA GLY A 72 -17.15 -16.99 6.06
C GLY A 72 -17.28 -17.81 7.34
N GLU A 73 -16.36 -18.71 7.61
CA GLU A 73 -16.31 -19.45 8.89
C GLU A 73 -15.67 -18.64 10.01
N GLN A 74 -16.12 -18.88 11.23
CA GLN A 74 -15.49 -18.30 12.41
C GLN A 74 -14.14 -18.98 12.65
N LYS A 75 -13.08 -18.17 12.80
CA LYS A 75 -11.73 -18.65 13.11
C LYS A 75 -11.41 -18.42 14.58
N ASP A 76 -10.68 -19.36 15.16
CA ASP A 76 -10.21 -19.24 16.54
C ASP A 76 -8.88 -18.48 16.60
N PHE A 77 -8.92 -17.26 17.12
CA PHE A 77 -7.75 -16.43 17.36
C PHE A 77 -7.31 -16.42 18.83
N SER A 78 -7.84 -17.30 19.68
CA SER A 78 -7.57 -17.32 21.13
C SER A 78 -6.09 -17.45 21.45
N GLU A 79 -5.38 -18.32 20.75
CA GLU A 79 -3.94 -18.54 20.96
C GLU A 79 -3.11 -17.29 20.65
N ILE A 80 -3.35 -16.64 19.49
CA ILE A 80 -2.61 -15.44 19.10
C ILE A 80 -2.92 -14.27 20.04
N ILE A 81 -4.17 -14.16 20.52
CA ILE A 81 -4.59 -13.14 21.48
C ILE A 81 -3.93 -13.37 22.84
N ALA A 82 -3.90 -14.62 23.31
CA ALA A 82 -3.24 -14.97 24.57
C ALA A 82 -1.74 -14.67 24.52
N MET A 83 -1.09 -15.02 23.42
CA MET A 83 0.32 -14.68 23.19
C MET A 83 0.55 -13.16 23.19
N ALA A 84 -0.29 -12.39 22.51
CA ALA A 84 -0.17 -10.93 22.45
C ALA A 84 -0.22 -10.27 23.83
N LYS A 85 -1.05 -10.77 24.74
CA LYS A 85 -1.18 -10.24 26.11
C LYS A 85 0.08 -10.41 26.94
N GLY A 86 0.93 -11.40 26.63
CA GLY A 86 2.19 -11.68 27.33
C GLY A 86 3.44 -11.06 26.67
N CYS A 87 3.30 -10.40 25.53
CA CYS A 87 4.44 -9.86 24.81
C CYS A 87 4.87 -8.48 25.30
N GLN A 88 6.15 -8.17 25.10
CA GLN A 88 6.68 -6.81 25.28
C GLN A 88 6.26 -5.91 24.11
N PRO A 89 6.24 -4.59 24.31
CA PRO A 89 6.04 -3.63 23.22
C PRO A 89 7.07 -3.81 22.10
N PRO A 90 6.74 -3.37 20.86
CA PRO A 90 7.70 -3.32 19.77
C PRO A 90 8.92 -2.48 20.12
N THR A 91 10.09 -2.90 19.63
CA THR A 91 11.31 -2.10 19.70
C THR A 91 11.34 -1.17 18.49
N GLU A 92 11.56 0.12 18.74
CA GLU A 92 11.68 1.12 17.67
C GLU A 92 12.95 0.86 16.84
N ILE A 93 12.79 0.76 15.52
CA ILE A 93 13.89 0.52 14.58
C ILE A 93 14.11 1.69 13.62
N GLU A 94 13.20 2.65 13.61
CA GLU A 94 13.26 3.81 12.73
C GLU A 94 12.45 4.96 13.32
N ASN A 95 13.02 6.17 13.33
CA ASN A 95 12.35 7.38 13.79
C ASN A 95 11.68 8.11 12.64
N GLY A 96 10.65 8.89 12.96
CA GLY A 96 9.93 9.76 12.04
C GLY A 96 8.52 9.28 11.74
N GLU A 97 7.83 10.06 10.93
CA GLU A 97 6.45 9.83 10.55
C GLU A 97 6.29 9.83 9.04
N ILE A 98 5.34 9.04 8.54
CA ILE A 98 4.90 9.07 7.16
C ILE A 98 3.40 9.34 7.11
N ILE A 99 2.98 10.12 6.13
CA ILE A 99 1.56 10.41 5.91
C ILE A 99 0.98 9.30 5.05
N GLY A 100 -0.06 8.64 5.55
CA GLY A 100 -0.79 7.60 4.84
C GLY A 100 -2.31 7.76 5.00
N GLY A 101 -3.08 6.75 4.57
CA GLY A 101 -4.52 6.74 4.79
C GLY A 101 -5.35 7.31 3.65
N PHE A 102 -4.78 7.50 2.48
CA PHE A 102 -5.45 8.02 1.30
C PHE A 102 -6.10 6.92 0.46
N ALA A 103 -6.86 6.02 1.12
CA ALA A 103 -7.80 5.16 0.42
C ALA A 103 -8.96 5.99 -0.18
N HIS A 104 -9.76 5.40 -1.05
CA HIS A 104 -10.78 6.13 -1.82
C HIS A 104 -11.69 7.01 -0.98
N ASN A 105 -12.15 6.56 0.20
CA ASN A 105 -13.01 7.39 1.06
C ASN A 105 -12.35 8.70 1.48
N GLN A 106 -11.06 8.67 1.83
CA GLN A 106 -10.32 9.86 2.22
C GLN A 106 -10.06 10.78 1.03
N VAL A 107 -9.67 10.20 -0.11
CA VAL A 107 -9.43 10.99 -1.33
C VAL A 107 -10.72 11.63 -1.84
N LEU A 108 -11.83 10.89 -1.81
CA LEU A 108 -13.14 11.41 -2.22
C LEU A 108 -13.66 12.49 -1.28
N SER A 109 -13.31 12.46 0.01
CA SER A 109 -13.63 13.56 0.92
C SER A 109 -12.86 14.85 0.62
N LEU A 110 -11.79 14.75 -0.17
CA LEU A 110 -10.99 15.88 -0.67
C LEU A 110 -11.30 16.21 -2.13
N ALA A 111 -12.34 15.60 -2.71
CA ALA A 111 -12.61 15.69 -4.15
C ALA A 111 -12.73 17.14 -4.64
N ASP A 112 -13.47 17.98 -3.94
CA ASP A 112 -13.64 19.39 -4.33
C ASP A 112 -12.30 20.13 -4.37
N LYS A 113 -11.44 19.94 -3.37
CA LYS A 113 -10.10 20.55 -3.32
C LYS A 113 -9.22 20.04 -4.46
N ILE A 114 -9.30 18.74 -4.77
CA ILE A 114 -8.53 18.14 -5.86
C ILE A 114 -9.01 18.68 -7.21
N VAL A 115 -10.32 18.74 -7.41
CA VAL A 115 -10.92 19.29 -8.63
C VAL A 115 -10.54 20.75 -8.84
N ASP A 116 -10.63 21.56 -7.79
CA ASP A 116 -10.21 22.97 -7.84
C ASP A 116 -8.72 23.10 -8.16
N ALA A 117 -7.86 22.28 -7.55
CA ALA A 117 -6.44 22.28 -7.82
C ALA A 117 -6.11 21.88 -9.27
N VAL A 118 -6.88 20.97 -9.85
CA VAL A 118 -6.74 20.60 -11.28
C VAL A 118 -7.26 21.72 -12.19
N LYS A 119 -8.43 22.26 -11.91
CA LYS A 119 -9.02 23.36 -12.71
C LYS A 119 -8.17 24.62 -12.73
N THR A 120 -7.54 24.94 -11.61
CA THR A 120 -6.62 26.08 -11.47
C THR A 120 -5.21 25.80 -12.03
N GLY A 121 -4.93 24.56 -12.43
CA GLY A 121 -3.62 24.14 -12.93
C GLY A 121 -2.56 23.95 -11.84
N ALA A 122 -2.93 24.00 -10.56
CA ALA A 122 -2.02 23.70 -9.46
C ALA A 122 -1.60 22.22 -9.47
N ILE A 123 -2.52 21.32 -9.83
CA ILE A 123 -2.23 19.92 -10.15
C ILE A 123 -2.43 19.70 -11.65
N LYS A 124 -1.36 19.35 -12.35
CA LYS A 124 -1.41 19.07 -13.79
C LYS A 124 -1.43 17.58 -14.13
N LYS A 125 -0.84 16.74 -13.26
CA LYS A 125 -0.71 15.31 -13.50
C LYS A 125 -0.88 14.50 -12.23
N PHE A 126 -1.44 13.32 -12.39
CA PHE A 126 -1.36 12.25 -11.41
C PHE A 126 -0.46 11.16 -11.97
N VAL A 127 0.33 10.53 -11.09
CA VAL A 127 1.15 9.37 -11.45
C VAL A 127 0.80 8.22 -10.51
N VAL A 128 0.24 7.16 -11.04
CA VAL A 128 0.05 5.92 -10.30
C VAL A 128 1.39 5.20 -10.27
N MET A 129 2.05 5.22 -9.11
CA MET A 129 3.27 4.47 -8.84
C MET A 129 2.94 3.43 -7.77
N ALA A 130 2.66 2.22 -8.19
CA ALA A 130 2.14 1.18 -7.29
C ALA A 130 2.78 -0.18 -7.59
N GLY A 131 2.65 -1.12 -6.66
CA GLY A 131 3.13 -2.48 -6.82
C GLY A 131 4.22 -2.90 -5.84
N CYS A 132 5.10 -3.84 -6.25
CA CYS A 132 6.00 -4.54 -5.34
C CYS A 132 7.41 -3.96 -5.27
N ASP A 133 8.18 -4.01 -6.35
CA ASP A 133 9.62 -3.69 -6.40
C ASP A 133 10.52 -4.62 -5.56
N SER A 134 11.82 -4.42 -5.57
CA SER A 134 12.81 -5.25 -4.91
C SER A 134 13.78 -4.48 -4.02
N ARG A 135 14.51 -5.26 -3.18
CA ARG A 135 15.52 -4.75 -2.25
C ARG A 135 16.85 -4.32 -2.91
N ALA A 136 17.08 -4.65 -4.17
CA ALA A 136 18.37 -4.41 -4.79
C ALA A 136 18.76 -2.93 -4.73
N LYS A 137 19.99 -2.63 -4.28
CA LYS A 137 20.51 -1.26 -4.16
C LYS A 137 20.56 -0.53 -5.51
N SER A 138 20.77 -1.26 -6.60
CA SER A 138 20.76 -0.74 -7.97
C SER A 138 19.38 -0.32 -8.46
N ARG A 139 18.32 -0.56 -7.68
CA ARG A 139 16.94 -0.22 -8.02
C ARG A 139 16.52 1.08 -7.35
N SER A 140 17.14 2.17 -7.74
CA SER A 140 16.73 3.53 -7.35
C SER A 140 15.65 4.12 -8.26
N TYR A 141 15.26 3.42 -9.33
CA TYR A 141 14.35 3.93 -10.36
C TYR A 141 13.15 4.69 -9.80
N TYR A 142 12.39 4.10 -8.89
CA TYR A 142 11.19 4.77 -8.33
C TYR A 142 11.54 5.94 -7.41
N THR A 143 12.66 5.88 -6.70
CA THR A 143 13.17 7.00 -5.91
C THR A 143 13.56 8.17 -6.80
N ASP A 144 14.31 7.89 -7.86
CA ASP A 144 14.82 8.91 -8.79
C ASP A 144 13.68 9.48 -9.63
N PHE A 145 12.76 8.62 -10.08
CA PHE A 145 11.55 9.03 -10.78
C PHE A 145 10.70 9.99 -9.92
N ALA A 146 10.45 9.65 -8.65
CA ALA A 146 9.67 10.50 -7.74
C ALA A 146 10.33 11.87 -7.51
N LYS A 147 11.67 11.90 -7.39
CA LYS A 147 12.44 13.15 -7.26
C LYS A 147 12.40 14.00 -8.53
N ALA A 148 12.37 13.37 -9.69
CA ALA A 148 12.35 14.04 -10.99
C ALA A 148 10.97 14.57 -11.40
N LEU A 149 9.89 14.12 -10.72
CA LEU A 149 8.54 14.58 -11.04
C LEU A 149 8.37 16.08 -10.81
N PRO A 150 7.71 16.79 -11.74
CA PRO A 150 7.36 18.19 -11.56
C PRO A 150 6.60 18.45 -10.25
N LYS A 151 6.72 19.65 -9.71
CA LYS A 151 6.10 20.02 -8.42
C LYS A 151 4.56 20.05 -8.47
N ASP A 152 3.98 20.15 -9.65
CA ASP A 152 2.54 20.14 -9.94
C ASP A 152 1.99 18.72 -10.20
N THR A 153 2.74 17.68 -9.75
CA THR A 153 2.36 16.28 -9.93
C THR A 153 2.11 15.60 -8.59
N VAL A 154 1.01 14.85 -8.51
CA VAL A 154 0.62 14.04 -7.34
C VAL A 154 0.84 12.56 -7.64
N ILE A 155 1.45 11.84 -6.70
CA ILE A 155 1.68 10.39 -6.76
C ILE A 155 0.53 9.69 -6.04
N LEU A 156 -0.14 8.77 -6.73
CA LEU A 156 -1.12 7.83 -6.18
C LEU A 156 -0.43 6.49 -6.01
N THR A 157 -0.42 5.93 -4.82
CA THR A 157 0.35 4.72 -4.56
C THR A 157 -0.36 3.70 -3.67
N ALA A 158 0.02 2.43 -3.87
CA ALA A 158 -0.30 1.29 -3.01
C ALA A 158 0.77 0.20 -3.17
N GLY A 159 1.01 -0.56 -2.09
CA GLY A 159 1.99 -1.65 -2.09
C GLY A 159 3.40 -1.22 -1.68
N CYS A 160 4.35 -2.17 -1.77
CA CYS A 160 5.70 -1.98 -1.22
C CYS A 160 6.57 -1.01 -2.01
N ALA A 161 6.29 -0.77 -3.29
CA ALA A 161 7.04 0.19 -4.12
C ALA A 161 7.08 1.59 -3.49
N LYS A 162 6.02 2.00 -2.80
CA LYS A 162 5.95 3.27 -2.08
C LYS A 162 7.09 3.51 -1.10
N CYS A 163 7.63 2.45 -0.51
CA CYS A 163 8.75 2.55 0.46
C CYS A 163 10.05 3.08 -0.17
N LYS A 164 10.10 3.21 -1.49
CA LYS A 164 11.20 3.88 -2.20
C LYS A 164 11.10 5.40 -2.18
N TYR A 165 9.93 5.97 -1.92
CA TYR A 165 9.71 7.42 -2.04
C TYR A 165 8.77 8.03 -0.99
N ASN A 166 8.05 7.24 -0.19
CA ASN A 166 7.11 7.78 0.81
C ASN A 166 7.76 8.52 1.98
N LYS A 167 9.09 8.37 2.13
CA LYS A 167 9.91 9.10 3.11
C LYS A 167 10.64 10.30 2.51
N LEU A 168 10.48 10.56 1.21
CA LEU A 168 11.01 11.75 0.58
C LEU A 168 10.15 12.96 0.95
N ASN A 169 10.79 14.08 1.28
CA ASN A 169 10.09 15.34 1.47
C ASN A 169 9.72 15.95 0.10
N LEU A 170 8.63 15.49 -0.47
CA LEU A 170 8.12 15.99 -1.75
C LEU A 170 7.19 17.20 -1.60
N GLY A 171 6.77 17.51 -0.37
CA GLY A 171 5.88 18.63 -0.06
C GLY A 171 4.40 18.35 -0.38
N ASP A 172 3.65 19.41 -0.52
CA ASP A 172 2.22 19.40 -0.82
C ASP A 172 1.86 20.41 -1.94
N ILE A 173 0.62 20.30 -2.42
CA ILE A 173 -0.01 21.26 -3.35
C ILE A 173 -1.30 21.74 -2.69
N ASN A 174 -1.34 22.99 -2.23
CA ASN A 174 -2.50 23.57 -1.55
C ASN A 174 -2.99 22.73 -0.35
N GLY A 175 -2.06 22.14 0.42
CA GLY A 175 -2.36 21.27 1.54
C GLY A 175 -2.74 19.84 1.15
N ILE A 176 -2.62 19.46 -0.12
CA ILE A 176 -2.77 18.08 -0.60
C ILE A 176 -1.36 17.48 -0.68
N PRO A 177 -1.03 16.45 0.13
CA PRO A 177 0.29 15.79 0.04
C PRO A 177 0.54 15.29 -1.38
N ARG A 178 1.78 15.45 -1.85
CA ARG A 178 2.15 14.96 -3.18
C ARG A 178 2.27 13.44 -3.28
N VAL A 179 2.24 12.73 -2.15
CA VAL A 179 2.15 11.26 -2.10
C VAL A 179 0.87 10.87 -1.38
N LEU A 180 -0.08 10.32 -2.11
CA LEU A 180 -1.34 9.82 -1.59
C LEU A 180 -1.26 8.29 -1.50
N ASP A 181 -0.91 7.80 -0.31
CA ASP A 181 -0.73 6.38 -0.02
C ASP A 181 -2.04 5.72 0.36
N ALA A 182 -2.59 4.91 -0.53
CA ALA A 182 -3.82 4.15 -0.29
C ALA A 182 -3.62 2.92 0.61
N GLY A 183 -2.38 2.46 0.82
CA GLY A 183 -2.09 1.31 1.67
C GLY A 183 -1.28 0.21 1.00
N GLN A 184 -1.69 -1.04 1.18
CA GLN A 184 -0.99 -2.23 0.65
C GLN A 184 -1.50 -2.63 -0.75
N CYS A 185 -0.98 -3.74 -1.29
CA CYS A 185 -1.34 -4.19 -2.65
C CYS A 185 -2.85 -4.36 -2.85
N ASN A 186 -3.57 -4.85 -1.85
CA ASN A 186 -5.04 -4.99 -1.92
C ASN A 186 -5.76 -3.64 -2.03
N ASP A 187 -5.13 -2.56 -1.58
CA ASP A 187 -5.68 -1.21 -1.64
C ASP A 187 -5.51 -0.56 -3.04
N SER A 188 -4.91 -1.28 -4.01
CA SER A 188 -4.93 -0.91 -5.42
C SER A 188 -6.35 -0.76 -5.96
N TYR A 189 -7.33 -1.47 -5.37
CA TYR A 189 -8.75 -1.24 -5.60
C TYR A 189 -9.15 0.23 -5.36
N SER A 190 -8.64 0.85 -4.29
CA SER A 190 -8.90 2.27 -4.02
C SER A 190 -8.38 3.19 -5.11
N LEU A 191 -7.23 2.87 -5.71
CA LEU A 191 -6.68 3.65 -6.82
C LEU A 191 -7.57 3.58 -8.06
N ALA A 192 -8.12 2.39 -8.35
CA ALA A 192 -9.08 2.21 -9.44
C ALA A 192 -10.38 3.00 -9.20
N VAL A 193 -10.94 2.92 -7.98
CA VAL A 193 -12.14 3.69 -7.60
C VAL A 193 -11.90 5.20 -7.71
N ILE A 194 -10.74 5.70 -7.28
CA ILE A 194 -10.37 7.11 -7.43
C ILE A 194 -10.31 7.51 -8.90
N ALA A 195 -9.65 6.72 -9.75
CA ALA A 195 -9.55 7.02 -11.18
C ALA A 195 -10.93 7.03 -11.86
N LEU A 196 -11.79 6.06 -11.56
CA LEU A 196 -13.16 6.01 -12.10
C LEU A 196 -13.99 7.21 -11.64
N LYS A 197 -13.84 7.63 -10.37
CA LYS A 197 -14.54 8.81 -9.86
C LYS A 197 -14.01 10.10 -10.47
N LEU A 198 -12.72 10.23 -10.67
CA LEU A 198 -12.14 11.37 -11.40
C LEU A 198 -12.65 11.41 -12.84
N LYS A 199 -12.76 10.27 -13.52
CA LYS A 199 -13.37 10.19 -14.86
C LYS A 199 -14.79 10.76 -14.87
N GLU A 200 -15.61 10.39 -13.90
CA GLU A 200 -16.99 10.88 -13.75
C GLU A 200 -17.02 12.40 -13.51
N VAL A 201 -16.22 12.90 -12.56
CA VAL A 201 -16.20 14.30 -12.15
C VAL A 201 -15.67 15.23 -13.25
N PHE A 202 -14.71 14.76 -14.07
CA PHE A 202 -14.19 15.49 -15.20
C PHE A 202 -14.97 15.24 -16.51
N GLU A 203 -16.09 14.52 -16.44
CA GLU A 203 -16.97 14.21 -17.58
C GLU A 203 -16.21 13.58 -18.77
N CYS A 204 -15.16 12.79 -18.47
CA CYS A 204 -14.39 12.11 -19.50
C CYS A 204 -15.15 10.89 -20.06
N ASN A 205 -15.13 10.68 -21.35
CA ASN A 205 -15.73 9.49 -21.98
C ASN A 205 -14.84 8.26 -21.79
N ASP A 206 -13.53 8.43 -21.82
CA ASP A 206 -12.55 7.37 -21.64
C ASP A 206 -11.66 7.67 -20.42
N ILE A 207 -11.29 6.63 -19.65
CA ILE A 207 -10.37 6.74 -18.51
C ILE A 207 -8.98 7.27 -18.93
N ASN A 208 -8.61 7.06 -20.18
CA ASN A 208 -7.34 7.50 -20.76
C ASN A 208 -7.28 9.01 -21.09
N GLU A 209 -8.41 9.72 -21.00
CA GLU A 209 -8.47 11.19 -21.11
C GLU A 209 -8.02 11.87 -19.81
N LEU A 210 -8.04 11.14 -18.70
CA LEU A 210 -7.55 11.65 -17.41
C LEU A 210 -6.06 11.97 -17.47
N PRO A 211 -5.59 13.03 -16.79
CA PRO A 211 -4.17 13.36 -16.71
C PRO A 211 -3.41 12.38 -15.77
N ILE A 212 -3.57 11.09 -15.99
CA ILE A 212 -2.97 10.03 -15.17
C ILE A 212 -1.92 9.29 -16.00
N ILE A 213 -0.74 9.11 -15.42
CA ILE A 213 0.34 8.26 -15.94
C ILE A 213 0.42 7.02 -15.04
N TYR A 214 0.49 5.85 -15.64
CA TYR A 214 0.60 4.59 -14.92
C TYR A 214 2.03 4.06 -15.01
N ASN A 215 2.70 3.91 -13.86
CA ASN A 215 4.04 3.35 -13.72
C ASN A 215 4.01 2.27 -12.65
N ILE A 216 3.72 1.04 -13.07
CA ILE A 216 3.45 -0.08 -12.17
C ILE A 216 4.74 -0.85 -11.89
N SER A 217 5.07 -0.97 -10.62
CA SER A 217 6.18 -1.79 -10.16
C SER A 217 5.81 -3.26 -10.20
N TRP A 218 6.59 -4.00 -10.95
CA TRP A 218 6.38 -5.41 -11.21
C TRP A 218 7.39 -6.26 -10.43
N TYR A 219 6.92 -7.25 -9.66
CA TYR A 219 7.79 -8.22 -9.00
C TYR A 219 7.12 -9.57 -8.70
N GLU A 220 5.82 -9.59 -8.35
CA GLU A 220 5.13 -10.81 -7.93
C GLU A 220 3.70 -10.90 -8.48
N GLN A 221 3.06 -12.06 -8.27
CA GLN A 221 1.76 -12.40 -8.87
C GLN A 221 0.63 -11.37 -8.66
N LYS A 222 0.59 -10.66 -7.52
CA LYS A 222 -0.43 -9.64 -7.27
C LYS A 222 -0.30 -8.46 -8.22
N ALA A 223 0.91 -8.11 -8.65
CA ALA A 223 1.12 -7.07 -9.65
C ALA A 223 0.53 -7.49 -11.02
N VAL A 224 0.58 -8.79 -11.36
CA VAL A 224 -0.07 -9.34 -12.56
C VAL A 224 -1.58 -9.11 -12.50
N ILE A 225 -2.21 -9.43 -11.37
CA ILE A 225 -3.67 -9.27 -11.18
C ILE A 225 -4.05 -7.79 -11.32
N VAL A 226 -3.27 -6.89 -10.71
CA VAL A 226 -3.50 -5.43 -10.83
C VAL A 226 -3.38 -4.99 -12.29
N LEU A 227 -2.34 -5.43 -13.01
CA LEU A 227 -2.16 -5.12 -14.43
C LEU A 227 -3.33 -5.61 -15.28
N LEU A 228 -3.74 -6.87 -15.12
CA LEU A 228 -4.86 -7.43 -15.84
C LEU A 228 -6.17 -6.67 -15.54
N SER A 229 -6.39 -6.25 -14.30
CA SER A 229 -7.54 -5.43 -13.91
C SER A 229 -7.52 -4.06 -14.59
N LEU A 230 -6.37 -3.40 -14.67
CA LEU A 230 -6.23 -2.13 -15.39
C LEU A 230 -6.50 -2.30 -16.89
N LEU A 231 -5.98 -3.36 -17.50
CA LEU A 231 -6.24 -3.67 -18.91
C LEU A 231 -7.73 -3.96 -19.16
N TYR A 232 -8.38 -4.70 -18.25
CA TYR A 232 -9.82 -4.95 -18.31
C TYR A 232 -10.66 -3.66 -18.22
N LEU A 233 -10.21 -2.68 -17.42
CA LEU A 233 -10.82 -1.36 -17.33
C LEU A 233 -10.52 -0.46 -18.56
N GLY A 234 -9.79 -0.96 -19.54
CA GLY A 234 -9.45 -0.23 -20.76
C GLY A 234 -8.28 0.75 -20.60
N VAL A 235 -7.54 0.69 -19.50
CA VAL A 235 -6.37 1.56 -19.29
C VAL A 235 -5.27 1.22 -20.29
N LYS A 236 -4.72 2.26 -20.92
CA LYS A 236 -3.66 2.18 -21.93
C LYS A 236 -2.38 2.86 -21.43
N ASN A 237 -1.29 2.72 -22.18
CA ASN A 237 -0.02 3.39 -21.92
C ASN A 237 0.52 3.14 -20.50
N ILE A 238 0.43 1.90 -20.02
CA ILE A 238 0.96 1.48 -18.73
C ILE A 238 2.45 1.21 -18.89
N HIS A 239 3.26 1.94 -18.13
CA HIS A 239 4.68 1.66 -17.99
C HIS A 239 4.86 0.62 -16.89
N LEU A 240 5.57 -0.45 -17.21
CA LEU A 240 6.00 -1.44 -16.22
C LEU A 240 7.40 -1.07 -15.74
N GLY A 241 7.63 -1.26 -14.45
CA GLY A 241 8.89 -0.87 -13.84
C GLY A 241 10.10 -1.70 -14.31
N PRO A 242 11.30 -1.40 -13.76
CA PRO A 242 12.59 -1.83 -14.35
C PRO A 242 12.82 -3.33 -14.36
N THR A 243 11.90 -4.13 -13.84
CA THR A 243 11.94 -5.59 -13.89
C THR A 243 10.69 -6.13 -14.57
N LEU A 244 10.91 -6.79 -15.63
CA LEU A 244 9.96 -7.70 -16.26
C LEU A 244 10.40 -9.12 -16.02
#